data_d7f56d25bd96c08c002f2708dd1da7a1
#
_entry.id   d7f56d25bd96c08c002f2708dd1da7a1
#
_cell.length_a   1.000
_cell.length_b   1.000
_cell.length_c   1.000
_cell.angle_alpha   90.00
_cell.angle_beta   90.00
_cell.angle_gamma   90.00
#
_symmetry.space_group_name_H-M   'P 1'
#
loop_
_entity.id
_entity.type
_entity.pdbx_description
1 polymer ?
#
loop_
_entity_poly.entity_id
_entity_poly.type
_entity_poly.pdbx_seq_one_letter_code
_entity_poly.pdbx_strand_id
1 'polypeptide(L)'
;MPRSFSPVPWAYRTNLYEVNVRQYTPEGSFTAFAQHLSRLRDMGVETLWFMPVTPISHKVRQDTLGSYYACSSYTRINPEFGTHGDFAALVSQAHELGMKVIIDWVANHTGWDHEWTLSHPGFFKRNGAGEFYDKNGWHDVIDLNYYDGEM
;
A
#
# COMPACT_ATOMS: atom_id res chain seq x y z
N MET A 1 21.93 2.65 -23.80
CA MET A 1 21.47 4.06 -23.73
C MET A 1 20.54 4.16 -22.52
N PRO A 2 20.67 5.14 -21.64
CA PRO A 2 19.69 5.34 -20.57
C PRO A 2 18.33 5.60 -21.21
N ARG A 3 17.30 4.87 -20.77
CA ARG A 3 15.92 5.15 -21.22
C ARG A 3 15.53 6.52 -20.67
N SER A 4 15.20 7.45 -21.56
CA SER A 4 14.65 8.73 -21.13
C SER A 4 13.28 8.50 -20.52
N PHE A 5 13.12 8.80 -19.24
CA PHE A 5 11.82 8.80 -18.57
C PHE A 5 11.04 10.06 -18.99
N SER A 6 9.84 9.87 -19.50
CA SER A 6 8.91 10.96 -19.74
C SER A 6 7.72 10.81 -18.78
N PRO A 7 7.53 11.75 -17.86
CA PRO A 7 6.39 11.69 -16.95
C PRO A 7 5.06 11.79 -17.72
N VAL A 8 4.02 11.19 -17.15
CA VAL A 8 2.68 11.28 -17.74
C VAL A 8 2.17 12.73 -17.69
N PRO A 9 1.53 13.25 -18.75
CA PRO A 9 1.18 14.69 -18.84
C PRO A 9 0.33 15.22 -17.69
N TRP A 10 -0.59 14.42 -17.14
CA TRP A 10 -1.45 14.82 -16.04
C TRP A 10 -0.69 15.05 -14.72
N ALA A 11 0.48 14.40 -14.52
CA ALA A 11 1.25 14.51 -13.28
C ALA A 11 1.82 15.93 -13.05
N TYR A 12 1.95 16.74 -14.09
CA TYR A 12 2.48 18.13 -13.96
C TYR A 12 1.51 19.13 -13.34
N ARG A 13 0.21 18.82 -13.33
CA ARG A 13 -0.84 19.78 -12.93
C ARG A 13 -1.86 19.19 -11.97
N THR A 14 -1.57 18.02 -11.38
CA THR A 14 -2.45 17.38 -10.43
C THR A 14 -2.18 17.84 -9.00
N ASN A 15 -3.20 17.77 -8.16
CA ASN A 15 -3.06 17.77 -6.72
C ASN A 15 -3.22 16.36 -6.18
N LEU A 16 -2.67 16.11 -5.00
CA LEU A 16 -2.77 14.83 -4.31
C LEU A 16 -3.63 14.98 -3.05
N TYR A 17 -4.60 14.10 -2.91
CA TYR A 17 -5.39 13.97 -1.70
C TYR A 17 -5.13 12.60 -1.07
N GLU A 18 -4.40 12.59 0.05
CA GLU A 18 -4.07 11.36 0.77
C GLU A 18 -5.30 10.81 1.48
N VAL A 19 -5.51 9.49 1.36
CA VAL A 19 -6.66 8.78 1.89
C VAL A 19 -6.21 7.69 2.85
N ASN A 20 -6.54 7.85 4.14
CA ASN A 20 -6.51 6.76 5.11
C ASN A 20 -7.91 6.14 5.18
N VAL A 21 -8.13 5.02 4.52
CA VAL A 21 -9.44 4.37 4.41
C VAL A 21 -10.05 4.08 5.79
N ARG A 22 -9.24 3.52 6.70
CA ARG A 22 -9.70 3.15 8.07
C ARG A 22 -10.26 4.34 8.84
N GLN A 23 -9.71 5.53 8.62
CA GLN A 23 -10.03 6.72 9.44
C GLN A 23 -10.95 7.71 8.72
N TYR A 24 -11.25 7.51 7.44
CA TYR A 24 -12.00 8.47 6.65
C TYR A 24 -13.49 8.49 7.00
N THR A 25 -14.07 7.32 7.24
CA THR A 25 -15.47 7.16 7.67
C THR A 25 -15.53 6.28 8.91
N PRO A 26 -16.64 6.30 9.66
CA PRO A 26 -16.82 5.39 10.80
C PRO A 26 -16.69 3.90 10.42
N GLU A 27 -17.11 3.54 9.22
CA GLU A 27 -17.06 2.17 8.70
C GLU A 27 -15.64 1.76 8.27
N GLY A 28 -14.79 2.71 7.91
CA GLY A 28 -13.42 2.48 7.49
C GLY A 28 -13.28 1.60 6.26
N SER A 29 -14.23 1.67 5.31
CA SER A 29 -14.31 0.78 4.17
C SER A 29 -14.26 1.50 2.82
N PHE A 30 -13.89 0.77 1.74
CA PHE A 30 -13.90 1.30 0.38
C PHE A 30 -15.28 1.77 -0.07
N THR A 31 -16.32 1.00 0.26
CA THR A 31 -17.68 1.32 -0.12
C THR A 31 -18.21 2.58 0.59
N ALA A 32 -17.85 2.77 1.84
CA ALA A 32 -18.18 4.00 2.58
C ALA A 32 -17.40 5.20 2.04
N PHE A 33 -16.09 5.05 1.79
CA PHE A 33 -15.28 6.11 1.19
C PHE A 33 -15.80 6.53 -0.18
N ALA A 34 -16.24 5.57 -1.03
CA ALA A 34 -16.73 5.85 -2.37
C ALA A 34 -17.92 6.84 -2.39
N GLN A 35 -18.73 6.90 -1.33
CA GLN A 35 -19.83 7.86 -1.21
C GLN A 35 -19.35 9.32 -1.17
N HIS A 36 -18.07 9.56 -0.91
CA HIS A 36 -17.48 10.89 -0.84
C HIS A 36 -16.77 11.35 -2.11
N LEU A 37 -16.67 10.50 -3.14
CA LEU A 37 -15.93 10.81 -4.37
C LEU A 37 -16.42 12.05 -5.08
N SER A 38 -17.75 12.21 -5.26
CA SER A 38 -18.34 13.40 -5.90
C SER A 38 -17.99 14.66 -5.12
N ARG A 39 -18.14 14.66 -3.79
CA ARG A 39 -17.77 15.79 -2.94
C ARG A 39 -16.28 16.15 -3.08
N LEU A 40 -15.39 15.16 -3.11
CA LEU A 40 -13.96 15.39 -3.29
C LEU A 40 -13.66 15.98 -4.66
N ARG A 41 -14.31 15.49 -5.70
CA ARG A 41 -14.21 16.04 -7.07
C ARG A 41 -14.67 17.50 -7.12
N ASP A 42 -15.81 17.81 -6.52
CA ASP A 42 -16.35 19.18 -6.45
C ASP A 42 -15.42 20.12 -5.66
N MET A 43 -14.69 19.61 -4.68
CA MET A 43 -13.67 20.32 -3.93
C MET A 43 -12.39 20.58 -4.76
N GLY A 44 -12.26 19.96 -5.93
CA GLY A 44 -11.13 20.11 -6.84
C GLY A 44 -10.04 19.04 -6.71
N VAL A 45 -10.31 17.92 -6.02
CA VAL A 45 -9.36 16.80 -5.96
C VAL A 45 -9.24 16.14 -7.33
N GLU A 46 -8.00 15.97 -7.81
CA GLU A 46 -7.70 15.35 -9.10
C GLU A 46 -7.07 13.97 -8.98
N THR A 47 -6.29 13.73 -7.92
CA THR A 47 -5.64 12.43 -7.66
C THR A 47 -5.85 12.01 -6.22
N LEU A 48 -6.38 10.81 -6.04
CA LEU A 48 -6.49 10.13 -4.75
C LEU A 48 -5.22 9.30 -4.51
N TRP A 49 -4.57 9.51 -3.38
CA TRP A 49 -3.42 8.73 -2.94
C TRP A 49 -3.81 7.89 -1.73
N PHE A 50 -4.06 6.61 -1.96
CA PHE A 50 -4.40 5.70 -0.88
C PHE A 50 -3.16 5.28 -0.11
N MET A 51 -3.18 5.43 1.21
CA MET A 51 -2.27 4.72 2.11
C MET A 51 -2.36 3.21 1.83
N PRO A 52 -1.36 2.39 2.24
CA PRO A 52 -1.34 0.99 1.85
C PRO A 52 -2.66 0.28 2.11
N VAL A 53 -3.18 -0.37 1.09
CA VAL A 53 -4.46 -1.12 1.12
C VAL A 53 -4.28 -2.61 1.30
N THR A 54 -3.04 -3.04 1.51
CA THR A 54 -2.63 -4.44 1.69
C THR A 54 -2.88 -4.93 3.12
N PRO A 55 -2.99 -6.26 3.36
CA PRO A 55 -3.18 -6.80 4.69
C PRO A 55 -1.97 -6.51 5.59
N ILE A 56 -2.24 -6.20 6.85
CA ILE A 56 -1.21 -5.93 7.85
C ILE A 56 -0.75 -7.23 8.51
N SER A 57 0.56 -7.35 8.74
CA SER A 57 1.19 -8.46 9.47
C SER A 57 0.62 -8.61 10.89
N HIS A 58 0.45 -9.86 11.32
CA HIS A 58 0.07 -10.19 12.69
C HIS A 58 1.28 -10.50 13.57
N LYS A 59 2.34 -11.05 12.96
CA LYS A 59 3.56 -11.42 13.69
C LYS A 59 4.37 -10.17 14.02
N VAL A 60 4.74 -10.01 15.28
CA VAL A 60 5.50 -8.86 15.82
C VAL A 60 4.77 -7.52 15.57
N ARG A 61 3.45 -7.56 15.50
CA ARG A 61 2.60 -6.37 15.32
C ARG A 61 2.80 -5.38 16.47
N GLN A 62 2.99 -4.12 16.13
CA GLN A 62 2.96 -3.04 17.11
C GLN A 62 1.51 -2.64 17.38
N ASP A 63 1.16 -2.49 18.64
CA ASP A 63 -0.18 -2.16 19.10
C ASP A 63 -1.28 -3.13 18.61
N THR A 64 -2.53 -2.74 18.74
CA THR A 64 -3.69 -3.58 18.39
C THR A 64 -3.94 -3.64 16.88
N LEU A 65 -3.71 -2.53 16.16
CA LEU A 65 -4.06 -2.40 14.75
C LEU A 65 -2.88 -2.66 13.80
N GLY A 66 -1.65 -2.48 14.27
CA GLY A 66 -0.43 -2.62 13.47
C GLY A 66 -0.21 -1.48 12.47
N SER A 67 0.95 -1.48 11.85
CA SER A 67 1.34 -0.52 10.84
C SER A 67 0.83 -0.92 9.45
N TYR A 68 0.25 0.01 8.70
CA TYR A 68 -0.08 -0.18 7.28
C TYR A 68 1.13 -0.58 6.44
N TYR A 69 2.32 -0.18 6.89
CA TYR A 69 3.58 -0.42 6.19
C TYR A 69 4.23 -1.77 6.51
N ALA A 70 3.69 -2.51 7.50
CA ALA A 70 4.09 -3.88 7.80
C ALA A 70 3.17 -4.88 7.09
N CYS A 71 3.20 -4.91 5.75
CA CYS A 71 2.29 -5.74 4.95
C CYS A 71 2.63 -7.24 5.02
N SER A 72 1.61 -8.09 4.94
CA SER A 72 1.74 -9.55 4.88
C SER A 72 1.58 -10.13 3.45
N SER A 73 1.16 -9.31 2.50
CA SER A 73 1.04 -9.65 1.08
C SER A 73 0.99 -8.38 0.23
N TYR A 74 1.68 -8.36 -0.90
CA TYR A 74 1.58 -7.26 -1.87
C TYR A 74 0.43 -7.40 -2.87
N THR A 75 -0.20 -8.56 -2.94
CA THR A 75 -1.20 -8.87 -3.97
C THR A 75 -2.62 -9.01 -3.43
N ARG A 76 -2.79 -8.96 -2.11
CA ARG A 76 -4.10 -9.07 -1.46
C ARG A 76 -4.56 -7.71 -0.92
N ILE A 77 -5.87 -7.56 -0.81
CA ILE A 77 -6.52 -6.41 -0.16
C ILE A 77 -6.71 -6.71 1.33
N ASN A 78 -6.51 -5.70 2.17
CA ASN A 78 -6.82 -5.77 3.59
C ASN A 78 -8.35 -5.98 3.79
N PRO A 79 -8.77 -7.11 4.38
CA PRO A 79 -10.19 -7.42 4.55
C PRO A 79 -10.94 -6.42 5.44
N GLU A 80 -10.25 -5.63 6.25
CA GLU A 80 -10.87 -4.53 7.02
C GLU A 80 -11.52 -3.49 6.11
N PHE A 81 -10.97 -3.26 4.92
CA PHE A 81 -11.44 -2.22 3.99
C PHE A 81 -12.49 -2.72 3.01
N GLY A 82 -12.62 -4.03 2.86
CA GLY A 82 -13.51 -4.69 1.91
C GLY A 82 -12.78 -5.71 1.03
N THR A 83 -13.37 -6.00 -0.12
CA THR A 83 -12.86 -6.98 -1.09
C THR A 83 -12.07 -6.31 -2.22
N HIS A 84 -11.36 -7.11 -3.02
CA HIS A 84 -10.75 -6.65 -4.26
C HIS A 84 -11.80 -6.04 -5.22
N GLY A 85 -13.01 -6.61 -5.26
CA GLY A 85 -14.12 -6.09 -6.07
C GLY A 85 -14.56 -4.70 -5.61
N ASP A 86 -14.64 -4.47 -4.30
CA ASP A 86 -15.00 -3.15 -3.73
C ASP A 86 -13.96 -2.09 -4.09
N PHE A 87 -12.67 -2.44 -4.01
CA PHE A 87 -11.60 -1.52 -4.41
C PHE A 87 -11.63 -1.24 -5.91
N ALA A 88 -11.84 -2.26 -6.76
CA ALA A 88 -11.95 -2.08 -8.20
C ALA A 88 -13.16 -1.19 -8.58
N ALA A 89 -14.30 -1.36 -7.91
CA ALA A 89 -15.47 -0.53 -8.10
C ALA A 89 -15.22 0.93 -7.72
N LEU A 90 -14.54 1.16 -6.60
CA LEU A 90 -14.13 2.50 -6.14
C LEU A 90 -13.22 3.17 -7.17
N VAL A 91 -12.21 2.45 -7.68
CA VAL A 91 -11.29 2.97 -8.71
C VAL A 91 -12.05 3.34 -9.99
N SER A 92 -13.00 2.49 -10.44
CA SER A 92 -13.86 2.78 -11.59
C SER A 92 -14.66 4.06 -11.40
N GLN A 93 -15.32 4.23 -10.25
CA GLN A 93 -16.08 5.43 -9.93
C GLN A 93 -15.19 6.69 -9.88
N ALA A 94 -13.99 6.59 -9.31
CA ALA A 94 -13.04 7.71 -9.31
C ALA A 94 -12.64 8.09 -10.75
N HIS A 95 -12.38 7.11 -11.61
CA HIS A 95 -12.05 7.34 -13.02
C HIS A 95 -13.22 7.96 -13.81
N GLU A 96 -14.45 7.54 -13.57
CA GLU A 96 -15.66 8.13 -14.17
C GLU A 96 -15.82 9.62 -13.81
N LEU A 97 -15.40 10.01 -12.62
CA LEU A 97 -15.34 11.40 -12.17
C LEU A 97 -14.09 12.15 -12.68
N GLY A 98 -13.24 11.51 -13.49
CA GLY A 98 -12.01 12.09 -14.04
C GLY A 98 -10.84 12.17 -13.07
N MET A 99 -10.98 11.59 -11.86
CA MET A 99 -9.90 11.51 -10.88
C MET A 99 -8.92 10.39 -11.22
N LYS A 100 -7.67 10.51 -10.75
CA LYS A 100 -6.63 9.47 -10.82
C LYS A 100 -6.51 8.80 -9.45
N VAL A 101 -6.02 7.55 -9.45
CA VAL A 101 -5.77 6.78 -8.25
C VAL A 101 -4.33 6.33 -8.24
N ILE A 102 -3.64 6.54 -7.12
CA ILE A 102 -2.34 5.95 -6.81
C ILE A 102 -2.43 5.24 -5.46
N ILE A 103 -1.62 4.22 -5.28
CA ILE A 103 -1.53 3.45 -4.04
C ILE A 103 -0.12 3.65 -3.48
N ASP A 104 -0.02 3.90 -2.18
CA ASP A 104 1.25 3.89 -1.49
C ASP A 104 1.78 2.44 -1.43
N TRP A 105 2.92 2.23 -2.07
CA TRP A 105 3.59 0.93 -2.09
C TRP A 105 5.02 1.06 -1.60
N VAL A 106 5.27 0.56 -0.40
CA VAL A 106 6.60 0.57 0.20
C VAL A 106 7.31 -0.75 -0.11
N ALA A 107 8.08 -0.76 -1.19
CA ALA A 107 8.88 -1.87 -1.63
C ALA A 107 10.29 -1.88 -0.96
N ASN A 108 10.37 -1.64 0.34
CA ASN A 108 11.62 -1.63 1.11
C ASN A 108 11.67 -2.72 2.17
N HIS A 109 10.53 -3.04 2.74
CA HIS A 109 10.36 -4.01 3.82
C HIS A 109 8.94 -4.57 3.80
N THR A 110 8.72 -5.64 4.55
CA THR A 110 7.40 -6.25 4.77
C THR A 110 7.21 -6.54 6.26
N GLY A 111 6.01 -6.97 6.65
CA GLY A 111 5.82 -7.57 7.96
C GLY A 111 6.46 -8.96 8.08
N TRP A 112 6.55 -9.47 9.31
CA TRP A 112 7.25 -10.72 9.65
C TRP A 112 6.55 -11.99 9.17
N ASP A 113 5.28 -11.96 8.82
CA ASP A 113 4.50 -13.08 8.29
C ASP A 113 4.10 -12.86 6.82
N HIS A 114 4.84 -12.04 6.10
CA HIS A 114 4.66 -11.90 4.65
C HIS A 114 4.82 -13.27 3.98
N GLU A 115 3.93 -13.59 3.03
CA GLU A 115 3.87 -14.90 2.36
C GLU A 115 5.21 -15.33 1.73
N TRP A 116 6.04 -14.39 1.31
CA TRP A 116 7.37 -14.65 0.76
C TRP A 116 8.38 -15.13 1.80
N THR A 117 8.15 -14.93 3.10
CA THR A 117 9.05 -15.46 4.14
C THR A 117 9.12 -16.99 4.10
N LEU A 118 8.07 -17.64 3.60
CA LEU A 118 7.99 -19.08 3.41
C LEU A 118 8.33 -19.53 1.99
N SER A 119 7.79 -18.84 0.97
CA SER A 119 7.92 -19.22 -0.42
C SER A 119 9.24 -18.76 -1.06
N HIS A 120 9.76 -17.59 -0.67
CA HIS A 120 10.96 -16.96 -1.25
C HIS A 120 11.82 -16.32 -0.14
N PRO A 121 12.36 -17.12 0.80
CA PRO A 121 13.09 -16.57 1.96
C PRO A 121 14.39 -15.84 1.57
N GLY A 122 14.91 -16.03 0.36
CA GLY A 122 16.03 -15.29 -0.20
C GLY A 122 15.73 -13.83 -0.48
N PHE A 123 14.44 -13.47 -0.64
CA PHE A 123 14.01 -12.08 -0.85
C PHE A 123 14.19 -11.19 0.38
N PHE A 124 14.64 -11.74 1.49
CA PHE A 124 14.83 -10.99 2.74
C PHE A 124 16.28 -10.97 3.19
N LYS A 125 16.73 -9.83 3.68
CA LYS A 125 18.04 -9.69 4.28
C LYS A 125 18.15 -10.48 5.58
N ARG A 126 19.37 -10.97 5.85
CA ARG A 126 19.69 -11.71 7.06
C ARG A 126 20.84 -11.05 7.82
N ASN A 127 20.76 -11.08 9.14
CA ASN A 127 21.84 -10.67 10.02
C ASN A 127 22.95 -11.73 10.07
N GLY A 128 24.03 -11.47 10.83
CA GLY A 128 25.14 -12.41 11.01
C GLY A 128 24.77 -13.75 11.67
N ALA A 129 23.62 -13.85 12.33
CA ALA A 129 23.07 -15.07 12.88
C ALA A 129 22.14 -15.82 11.90
N GLY A 130 21.94 -15.28 10.70
CA GLY A 130 21.06 -15.86 9.66
C GLY A 130 19.57 -15.55 9.85
N GLU A 131 19.21 -14.65 10.74
CA GLU A 131 17.83 -14.27 11.03
C GLU A 131 17.40 -13.08 10.17
N PHE A 132 16.10 -13.01 9.83
CA PHE A 132 15.53 -11.82 9.22
C PHE A 132 15.67 -10.63 10.17
N TYR A 133 15.87 -9.44 9.63
CA TYR A 133 16.02 -8.23 10.42
C TYR A 133 15.62 -6.98 9.62
N ASP A 134 15.44 -5.88 10.33
CA ASP A 134 15.39 -4.53 9.78
C ASP A 134 16.62 -3.75 10.21
N LYS A 135 17.23 -3.00 9.28
CA LYS A 135 18.45 -2.21 9.53
C LYS A 135 18.20 -0.89 10.26
N ASN A 136 16.93 -0.43 10.30
CA ASN A 136 16.57 0.86 10.87
C ASN A 136 16.10 0.74 12.35
N GLY A 137 15.93 -0.48 12.86
CA GLY A 137 15.42 -0.75 14.20
C GLY A 137 13.89 -0.70 14.28
N TRP A 138 13.20 -0.86 13.18
CA TRP A 138 11.74 -1.00 13.14
C TRP A 138 11.36 -2.45 13.41
N HIS A 139 10.85 -2.71 14.60
CA HIS A 139 10.70 -4.09 15.10
C HIS A 139 9.61 -4.90 14.40
N ASP A 140 8.65 -4.26 13.78
CA ASP A 140 7.49 -4.88 13.12
C ASP A 140 7.70 -5.23 11.64
N VAL A 141 8.87 -4.93 11.09
CA VAL A 141 9.19 -5.16 9.66
C VAL A 141 10.53 -5.88 9.47
N ILE A 142 10.72 -6.41 8.26
CA ILE A 142 11.95 -7.07 7.80
C ILE A 142 12.32 -6.54 6.41
N ASP A 143 13.61 -6.26 6.21
CA ASP A 143 14.15 -5.67 4.98
C ASP A 143 14.11 -6.64 3.79
N LEU A 144 13.74 -6.11 2.62
CA LEU A 144 13.86 -6.81 1.35
C LEU A 144 15.30 -6.82 0.84
N ASN A 145 15.67 -7.90 0.14
CA ASN A 145 17.01 -8.16 -0.41
C ASN A 145 17.02 -8.04 -1.93
N TYR A 146 17.21 -6.86 -2.46
CA TYR A 146 17.29 -6.56 -3.90
C TYR A 146 18.55 -7.10 -4.61
N TYR A 147 19.41 -7.81 -3.88
CA TYR A 147 20.57 -8.52 -4.47
C TYR A 147 20.25 -9.98 -4.80
N ASP A 148 19.07 -10.46 -4.45
CA ASP A 148 18.57 -11.76 -4.92
C ASP A 148 18.19 -11.65 -6.40
N GLY A 149 18.69 -12.57 -7.22
CA GLY A 149 18.53 -12.49 -8.68
C GLY A 149 17.13 -12.86 -9.18
N GLU A 150 16.26 -13.37 -8.31
CA GLU A 150 14.86 -13.73 -8.62
C GLU A 150 13.86 -12.64 -8.15
N MET A 151 14.32 -11.64 -7.43
CA MET A 151 13.50 -10.55 -6.89
C MET A 151 13.31 -9.39 -7.94
#